data_9d8fb4cb61556c1397660c30e1ccf0e7
#
_entry.id   9d8fb4cb61556c1397660c30e1ccf0e7
#
_cell.length_a   1.000
_cell.length_b   1.000
_cell.length_c   1.000
_cell.angle_alpha   90.00
_cell.angle_beta   90.00
_cell.angle_gamma   90.00
#
_symmetry.space_group_name_H-M   'P 1'
#
loop_
_entity.id
_entity.type
_entity.pdbx_description
1 polymer ?
#
loop_
_entity_poly.entity_id
_entity_poly.type
_entity_poly.pdbx_seq_one_letter_code
_entity_poly.pdbx_strand_id
1 'polypeptide(L)'
;MDKIVFRFVDKNSKADIKLLYKLLSLRVFNISHDELPDFDTHKKFVSNNSYRIWNFIELENEILGTFYITFDNVISINLLHPDKKYYVYLIEKILKEFLPLKEKKSLRSKYFIFNTNPNNKEYINALEALEIIHIQNTYAYKNS
;
A
#
# COMPACT_ATOMS: atom_id res chain seq x y z
N MET A 1 13.60 4.65 13.65
CA MET A 1 12.45 4.91 12.74
C MET A 1 12.42 6.34 12.20
N ASP A 2 12.98 7.29 12.89
CA ASP A 2 13.02 8.68 12.43
C ASP A 2 13.73 8.87 11.08
N LYS A 3 14.53 7.89 10.68
CA LYS A 3 15.26 7.93 9.41
C LYS A 3 14.50 7.34 8.22
N ILE A 4 13.24 6.94 8.44
CA ILE A 4 12.40 6.45 7.35
C ILE A 4 12.03 7.62 6.44
N VAL A 5 12.27 7.45 5.14
CA VAL A 5 11.95 8.44 4.11
C VAL A 5 11.03 7.82 3.07
N PHE A 6 10.15 8.66 2.55
CA PHE A 6 9.30 8.28 1.43
C PHE A 6 9.90 8.84 0.14
N ARG A 7 10.05 7.99 -0.85
CA ARG A 7 10.57 8.38 -2.16
C ARG A 7 9.52 8.06 -3.24
N PHE A 8 9.14 9.07 -4.02
CA PHE A 8 8.16 8.88 -5.08
C PHE A 8 8.63 7.86 -6.10
N VAL A 9 7.72 6.98 -6.52
CA VAL A 9 7.96 6.07 -7.64
C VAL A 9 8.01 6.88 -8.93
N ASP A 10 9.07 6.69 -9.71
CA ASP A 10 9.17 7.24 -11.05
C ASP A 10 8.70 6.19 -12.06
N LYS A 11 7.48 6.37 -12.58
CA LYS A 11 6.87 5.43 -13.51
C LYS A 11 7.62 5.29 -14.84
N ASN A 12 8.53 6.20 -15.13
CA ASN A 12 9.35 6.17 -16.35
C ASN A 12 10.76 5.60 -16.09
N SER A 13 11.10 5.32 -14.85
CA SER A 13 12.39 4.76 -14.48
C SER A 13 12.39 3.24 -14.62
N LYS A 14 13.28 2.72 -15.47
CA LYS A 14 13.45 1.25 -15.61
C LYS A 14 13.86 0.62 -14.28
N ALA A 15 14.70 1.30 -13.51
CA ALA A 15 15.16 0.81 -12.21
C ALA A 15 13.99 0.70 -11.23
N ASP A 16 13.12 1.72 -11.16
CA ASP A 16 11.97 1.70 -10.28
C ASP A 16 10.96 0.62 -10.68
N ILE A 17 10.70 0.46 -11.98
CA ILE A 17 9.80 -0.58 -12.49
C ILE A 17 10.31 -1.97 -12.10
N LYS A 18 11.60 -2.24 -12.26
CA LYS A 18 12.23 -3.51 -11.88
C LYS A 18 12.16 -3.73 -10.37
N LEU A 19 12.43 -2.69 -9.59
CA LEU A 19 12.37 -2.76 -8.13
C LEU A 19 10.96 -3.07 -7.65
N LEU A 20 9.95 -2.41 -8.22
CA LEU A 20 8.56 -2.70 -7.91
C LEU A 20 8.18 -4.13 -8.23
N TYR A 21 8.67 -4.67 -9.35
CA TYR A 21 8.41 -6.06 -9.73
C TYR A 21 9.03 -7.03 -8.72
N LYS A 22 10.27 -6.77 -8.33
CA LYS A 22 10.95 -7.56 -7.31
C LYS A 22 10.18 -7.56 -6.00
N LEU A 23 9.74 -6.38 -5.55
CA LEU A 23 8.96 -6.24 -4.33
C LEU A 23 7.63 -6.99 -4.43
N LEU A 24 6.97 -6.93 -5.58
CA LEU A 24 5.73 -7.66 -5.81
C LEU A 24 5.95 -9.18 -5.71
N SER A 25 7.05 -9.69 -6.26
CA SER A 25 7.39 -11.12 -6.22
C SER A 25 7.70 -11.61 -4.80
N LEU A 26 8.13 -10.72 -3.91
CA LEU A 26 8.48 -11.05 -2.52
C LEU A 26 7.33 -10.78 -1.54
N ARG A 27 6.18 -10.35 -2.05
CA ARG A 27 5.05 -9.98 -1.19
C ARG A 27 4.51 -11.18 -0.42
N VAL A 28 4.38 -11.03 0.90
CA VAL A 28 3.89 -12.09 1.79
C VAL A 28 2.37 -12.18 1.75
N PHE A 29 1.69 -11.03 1.72
CA PHE A 29 0.23 -10.97 1.69
C PHE A 29 -0.25 -10.24 0.45
N ASN A 30 -1.26 -10.81 -0.23
CA ASN A 30 -1.90 -10.20 -1.38
C ASN A 30 -3.35 -9.84 -1.06
N ILE A 31 -3.82 -8.75 -1.63
CA ILE A 31 -5.22 -8.31 -1.50
C ILE A 31 -5.94 -8.53 -2.82
N SER A 32 -5.34 -8.09 -3.92
CA SER A 32 -5.99 -8.04 -5.23
C SER A 32 -5.55 -9.12 -6.21
N HIS A 33 -4.41 -9.78 -5.96
CA HIS A 33 -3.83 -10.73 -6.91
C HIS A 33 -3.45 -12.03 -6.22
N ASP A 34 -3.78 -13.15 -6.85
CA ASP A 34 -3.36 -14.48 -6.40
C ASP A 34 -2.06 -14.90 -7.07
N GLU A 35 -1.75 -14.34 -8.24
CA GLU A 35 -0.58 -14.71 -9.04
C GLU A 35 0.23 -13.49 -9.43
N LEU A 36 1.55 -13.69 -9.59
CA LEU A 36 2.45 -12.66 -10.09
C LEU A 36 2.21 -12.46 -11.58
N PRO A 37 1.89 -11.24 -12.05
CA PRO A 37 1.79 -10.97 -13.48
C PRO A 37 3.16 -11.11 -14.15
N ASP A 38 3.19 -11.30 -15.47
CA ASP A 38 4.45 -11.24 -16.21
C ASP A 38 5.01 -9.81 -16.19
N PHE A 39 6.31 -9.68 -16.51
CA PHE A 39 6.98 -8.38 -16.40
C PHE A 39 6.40 -7.33 -17.34
N ASP A 40 6.00 -7.70 -18.55
CA ASP A 40 5.43 -6.75 -19.51
C ASP A 40 4.07 -6.20 -19.02
N THR A 41 3.24 -7.06 -18.47
CA THR A 41 1.96 -6.65 -17.86
C THR A 41 2.22 -5.71 -16.69
N HIS A 42 3.18 -6.04 -15.82
CA HIS A 42 3.57 -5.21 -14.69
C HIS A 42 4.06 -3.83 -15.15
N LYS A 43 4.93 -3.81 -16.17
CA LYS A 43 5.48 -2.56 -16.72
C LYS A 43 4.35 -1.64 -17.23
N LYS A 44 3.39 -2.21 -17.94
CA LYS A 44 2.22 -1.45 -18.42
C LYS A 44 1.41 -0.91 -17.26
N PHE A 45 1.21 -1.72 -16.22
CA PHE A 45 0.49 -1.29 -15.03
C PHE A 45 1.19 -0.11 -14.36
N VAL A 46 2.50 -0.18 -14.15
CA VAL A 46 3.25 0.92 -13.54
C VAL A 46 3.15 2.19 -14.37
N SER A 47 3.35 2.06 -15.70
CA SER A 47 3.31 3.22 -16.61
C SER A 47 1.96 3.90 -16.66
N ASN A 48 0.88 3.14 -16.51
CA ASN A 48 -0.49 3.61 -16.66
C ASN A 48 -1.28 3.65 -15.34
N ASN A 49 -0.59 3.50 -14.19
CA ASN A 49 -1.27 3.49 -12.90
C ASN A 49 -2.03 4.80 -12.66
N SER A 50 -3.10 4.70 -11.89
CA SER A 50 -3.95 5.82 -11.53
C SER A 50 -3.84 6.18 -10.04
N TYR A 51 -2.75 5.81 -9.38
CA TYR A 51 -2.56 6.16 -7.98
C TYR A 51 -2.34 7.66 -7.82
N ARG A 52 -2.94 8.24 -6.80
CA ARG A 52 -2.69 9.62 -6.43
C ARG A 52 -1.27 9.81 -5.91
N ILE A 53 -0.84 8.89 -5.03
CA ILE A 53 0.49 8.87 -4.40
C ILE A 53 1.00 7.43 -4.49
N TRP A 54 2.26 7.26 -4.88
CA TRP A 54 2.92 5.96 -4.86
C TRP A 54 4.36 6.16 -4.45
N ASN A 55 4.75 5.58 -3.31
CA ASN A 55 6.08 5.79 -2.73
C ASN A 55 6.77 4.50 -2.35
N PHE A 56 8.09 4.49 -2.50
CA PHE A 56 8.94 3.55 -1.79
C PHE A 56 9.11 4.01 -0.35
N ILE A 57 9.25 3.06 0.55
CA ILE A 57 9.55 3.29 1.96
C ILE A 57 11.00 2.89 2.17
N GLU A 58 11.85 3.85 2.48
CA GLU A 58 13.29 3.63 2.61
C GLU A 58 13.77 3.89 4.05
N LEU A 59 14.68 3.04 4.50
CA LEU A 59 15.39 3.21 5.76
C LEU A 59 16.88 3.01 5.50
N GLU A 60 17.67 4.09 5.61
CA GLU A 60 19.12 4.03 5.44
C GLU A 60 19.56 3.30 4.16
N ASN A 61 19.00 3.70 3.03
CA ASN A 61 19.25 3.12 1.70
C ASN A 61 18.69 1.72 1.47
N GLU A 62 17.97 1.17 2.43
CA GLU A 62 17.24 -0.10 2.26
C GLU A 62 15.78 0.17 1.95
N ILE A 63 15.20 -0.65 1.09
CA ILE A 63 13.78 -0.57 0.78
C ILE A 63 13.03 -1.50 1.74
N LEU A 64 12.15 -0.92 2.56
CA LEU A 64 11.29 -1.69 3.47
C LEU A 64 10.01 -2.16 2.78
N GLY A 65 9.57 -1.45 1.75
CA GLY A 65 8.35 -1.75 1.04
C GLY A 65 7.86 -0.54 0.26
N THR A 66 6.55 -0.51 0.01
CA THR A 66 5.89 0.57 -0.72
C THR A 66 4.57 0.92 -0.07
N PHE A 67 4.06 2.11 -0.36
CA PHE A 67 2.66 2.41 -0.11
C PHE A 67 2.09 3.23 -1.26
N TYR A 68 0.79 3.15 -1.42
CA TYR A 68 0.08 4.03 -2.34
C TYR A 68 -1.20 4.57 -1.71
N ILE A 69 -1.64 5.69 -2.24
CA ILE A 69 -2.93 6.29 -1.91
C ILE A 69 -3.68 6.48 -3.21
N THR A 70 -4.90 5.98 -3.27
CA THR A 70 -5.75 6.11 -4.46
C THR A 70 -6.51 7.44 -4.43
N PHE A 71 -7.12 7.80 -5.57
CA PHE A 71 -8.03 8.94 -5.63
C PHE A 71 -9.36 8.69 -4.90
N ASP A 72 -9.59 7.46 -4.44
CA ASP A 72 -10.75 7.11 -3.61
C ASP A 72 -10.42 7.10 -2.11
N ASN A 73 -9.29 7.68 -1.72
CA ASN A 73 -8.82 7.77 -0.34
C ASN A 73 -8.46 6.42 0.28
N VAL A 74 -8.07 5.44 -0.53
CA VAL A 74 -7.62 4.14 -0.03
C VAL A 74 -6.09 4.16 0.13
N ILE A 75 -5.63 3.81 1.32
CA ILE A 75 -4.20 3.65 1.62
C ILE A 75 -3.87 2.16 1.65
N SER A 76 -2.81 1.78 0.97
CA SER A 76 -2.28 0.42 1.00
C SER A 76 -0.79 0.46 1.31
N ILE A 77 -0.38 -0.27 2.34
CA ILE A 77 1.02 -0.36 2.77
C ILE A 77 1.47 -1.81 2.60
N ASN A 78 2.57 -2.01 1.88
CA ASN A 78 3.12 -3.32 1.61
C ASN A 78 4.56 -3.38 2.12
N LEU A 79 4.78 -4.07 3.23
CA LEU A 79 6.10 -4.27 3.80
C LEU A 79 6.66 -5.63 3.39
N LEU A 80 7.95 -5.69 3.09
CA LEU A 80 8.65 -6.94 2.84
C LEU A 80 8.62 -7.86 4.06
N HIS A 81 8.75 -7.26 5.24
CA HIS A 81 8.71 -7.96 6.52
C HIS A 81 7.64 -7.31 7.39
N PRO A 82 6.40 -7.84 7.36
CA PRO A 82 5.32 -7.28 8.16
C PRO A 82 5.68 -7.22 9.65
N ASP A 83 5.56 -6.02 10.23
CA ASP A 83 5.91 -5.76 11.62
C ASP A 83 5.00 -4.65 12.15
N LYS A 84 4.31 -4.93 13.25
CA LYS A 84 3.36 -4.00 13.87
C LYS A 84 3.98 -2.62 14.14
N LYS A 85 5.20 -2.58 14.67
CA LYS A 85 5.87 -1.30 15.02
C LYS A 85 6.07 -0.42 13.78
N TYR A 86 6.51 -1.03 12.68
CA TYR A 86 6.68 -0.29 11.43
C TYR A 86 5.35 0.18 10.88
N TYR A 87 4.32 -0.65 10.89
CA TYR A 87 2.99 -0.22 10.43
C TYR A 87 2.46 0.96 11.24
N VAL A 88 2.57 0.91 12.57
CA VAL A 88 2.13 2.02 13.43
C VAL A 88 2.84 3.31 13.03
N TYR A 89 4.17 3.26 12.93
CA TYR A 89 4.95 4.44 12.56
C TYR A 89 4.58 4.96 11.18
N LEU A 90 4.47 4.07 10.19
CA LEU A 90 4.16 4.45 8.81
C LEU A 90 2.76 5.04 8.66
N ILE A 91 1.78 4.44 9.31
CA ILE A 91 0.41 4.96 9.27
C ILE A 91 0.38 6.38 9.84
N GLU A 92 1.00 6.60 11.02
CA GLU A 92 1.07 7.93 11.63
C GLU A 92 1.79 8.93 10.72
N LYS A 93 2.90 8.53 10.09
CA LYS A 93 3.66 9.39 9.19
C LYS A 93 2.83 9.76 7.95
N ILE A 94 2.15 8.79 7.35
CA ILE A 94 1.29 9.04 6.19
C ILE A 94 0.15 9.99 6.55
N LEU A 95 -0.50 9.77 7.70
CA LEU A 95 -1.61 10.62 8.13
C LEU A 95 -1.18 12.04 8.46
N LYS A 96 0.09 12.25 8.82
CA LYS A 96 0.64 13.60 9.02
C LYS A 96 0.97 14.29 7.71
N GLU A 97 1.43 13.55 6.71
CA GLU A 97 1.93 14.13 5.45
C GLU A 97 0.84 14.32 4.40
N PHE A 98 -0.25 13.55 4.47
CA PHE A 98 -1.28 13.57 3.44
C PHE A 98 -2.67 13.75 4.04
N LEU A 99 -3.51 14.49 3.32
CA LEU A 99 -4.91 14.67 3.68
C LEU A 99 -5.81 13.92 2.69
N PRO A 100 -6.94 13.36 3.15
CA PRO A 100 -7.89 12.75 2.24
C PRO A 100 -8.51 13.80 1.31
N LEU A 101 -8.87 13.38 0.13
CA LEU A 101 -9.63 14.20 -0.80
C LEU A 101 -11.07 14.31 -0.30
N LYS A 102 -11.78 15.35 -0.75
CA LYS A 102 -13.16 15.59 -0.36
C LYS A 102 -14.07 14.42 -0.73
N GLU A 103 -15.09 14.19 0.07
CA GLU A 103 -16.10 13.18 -0.19
C GLU A 103 -16.78 13.38 -1.54
N LYS A 104 -17.02 12.25 -2.21
CA LYS A 104 -17.92 12.16 -3.37
C LYS A 104 -18.95 11.09 -3.04
N LYS A 105 -20.21 11.47 -2.86
CA LYS A 105 -21.27 10.52 -2.50
C LYS A 105 -21.29 9.33 -3.43
N SER A 106 -21.34 8.13 -2.86
CA SER A 106 -21.33 6.83 -3.55
C SER A 106 -20.04 6.48 -4.28
N LEU A 107 -19.02 7.37 -4.30
CA LEU A 107 -17.77 7.14 -5.02
C LEU A 107 -16.54 7.21 -4.13
N ARG A 108 -16.52 8.12 -3.17
CA ARG A 108 -15.35 8.33 -2.33
C ARG A 108 -15.76 8.76 -0.92
N SER A 109 -15.26 8.01 0.09
CA SER A 109 -15.39 8.38 1.49
C SER A 109 -14.63 9.67 1.78
N LYS A 110 -15.07 10.43 2.77
CA LYS A 110 -14.32 11.60 3.27
C LYS A 110 -13.13 11.21 4.14
N TYR A 111 -13.01 9.94 4.51
CA TYR A 111 -11.92 9.42 5.35
C TYR A 111 -10.94 8.61 4.52
N PHE A 112 -9.70 8.49 5.01
CA PHE A 112 -8.81 7.47 4.51
C PHE A 112 -9.33 6.09 4.91
N ILE A 113 -9.22 5.12 4.00
CA ILE A 113 -9.61 3.73 4.20
C ILE A 113 -8.38 2.86 4.03
N PHE A 114 -8.23 1.87 4.91
CA PHE A 114 -7.13 0.89 4.85
C PHE A 114 -7.72 -0.47 4.51
N ASN A 115 -7.19 -1.11 3.46
CA ASN A 115 -7.53 -2.48 3.12
C ASN A 115 -6.35 -3.38 3.48
N THR A 116 -6.63 -4.52 4.09
CA THR A 116 -5.59 -5.45 4.48
C THR A 116 -6.04 -6.89 4.25
N ASN A 117 -5.07 -7.77 4.01
CA ASN A 117 -5.32 -9.20 3.98
C ASN A 117 -5.72 -9.66 5.40
N PRO A 118 -6.77 -10.48 5.56
CA PRO A 118 -7.22 -10.91 6.89
C PRO A 118 -6.18 -11.72 7.66
N ASN A 119 -5.18 -12.26 7.00
CA ASN A 119 -4.10 -13.01 7.63
C ASN A 119 -2.91 -12.14 8.05
N ASN A 120 -2.89 -10.88 7.65
CA ASN A 120 -1.83 -9.95 8.03
C ASN A 120 -2.11 -9.37 9.42
N LYS A 121 -1.81 -10.17 10.45
CA LYS A 121 -2.11 -9.81 11.84
C LYS A 121 -1.32 -8.61 12.32
N GLU A 122 -0.09 -8.44 11.86
CA GLU A 122 0.75 -7.31 12.23
C GLU A 122 0.12 -5.98 11.79
N TYR A 123 -0.41 -5.94 10.57
CA TYR A 123 -1.10 -4.75 10.07
C TYR A 123 -2.41 -4.51 10.81
N ILE A 124 -3.22 -5.55 11.00
CA ILE A 124 -4.50 -5.45 11.72
C ILE A 124 -4.26 -4.96 13.15
N ASN A 125 -3.26 -5.51 13.84
CA ASN A 125 -2.92 -5.10 15.20
C ASN A 125 -2.46 -3.64 15.26
N ALA A 126 -1.77 -3.17 14.24
CA ALA A 126 -1.36 -1.77 14.15
C ALA A 126 -2.57 -0.83 14.00
N LEU A 127 -3.50 -1.20 13.12
CA LEU A 127 -4.74 -0.43 12.92
C LEU A 127 -5.56 -0.36 14.19
N GLU A 128 -5.69 -1.48 14.91
CA GLU A 128 -6.40 -1.55 16.19
C GLU A 128 -5.70 -0.70 17.25
N ALA A 129 -4.37 -0.76 17.33
CA ALA A 129 -3.59 0.02 18.30
C ALA A 129 -3.75 1.53 18.07
N LEU A 130 -3.99 1.96 16.84
CA LEU A 130 -4.23 3.35 16.49
C LEU A 130 -5.72 3.73 16.56
N GLU A 131 -6.56 2.82 17.05
CA GLU A 131 -8.00 3.02 17.18
C GLU A 131 -8.68 3.32 15.83
N ILE A 132 -8.14 2.77 14.75
CA ILE A 132 -8.76 2.86 13.44
C ILE A 132 -9.85 1.79 13.37
N ILE A 133 -11.07 2.21 13.04
CA ILE A 133 -12.27 1.39 13.17
C ILE A 133 -12.43 0.43 12.00
N HIS A 134 -12.68 -0.85 12.30
CA HIS A 134 -13.03 -1.85 11.31
C HIS A 134 -14.46 -1.60 10.82
N ILE A 135 -14.63 -1.33 9.53
CA ILE A 135 -15.93 -0.93 8.97
C ILE A 135 -16.51 -1.91 7.96
N GLN A 136 -15.73 -2.89 7.49
CA GLN A 136 -16.16 -3.73 6.38
C GLN A 136 -15.44 -5.06 6.35
N ASN A 137 -16.14 -6.11 5.93
CA ASN A 137 -15.55 -7.39 5.55
C ASN A 137 -15.79 -7.62 4.06
N THR A 138 -14.79 -8.08 3.35
CA THR A 138 -14.88 -8.34 1.91
C THR A 138 -14.71 -9.84 1.64
N TYR A 139 -15.65 -10.41 0.89
CA TYR A 139 -15.66 -11.82 0.54
C TYR A 139 -15.66 -11.97 -0.98
N ALA A 140 -14.89 -12.92 -1.48
CA ALA A 140 -14.86 -13.22 -2.90
C ALA A 140 -15.50 -14.56 -3.21
N TYR A 141 -16.39 -14.59 -4.19
CA TYR A 141 -16.92 -15.85 -4.72
C TYR A 141 -16.05 -16.27 -5.90
N LYS A 142 -15.32 -17.39 -5.71
CA LYS A 142 -14.45 -17.94 -6.74
C LYS A 142 -15.04 -19.25 -7.24
N ASN A 143 -15.60 -19.26 -8.46
CA ASN A 143 -16.14 -20.45 -9.08
C ASN A 143 -15.08 -21.08 -9.99
N SER A 144 -14.15 -21.73 -9.40
CA SER A 144 -13.09 -22.38 -10.18
C SER A 144 -13.50 -23.77 -10.64
#